data_df0379db54fd148cb21802e22e79ca77
#
_entry.id   df0379db54fd148cb21802e22e79ca77
#
_cell.length_a   1.000
_cell.length_b   1.000
_cell.length_c   1.000
_cell.angle_alpha   90.00
_cell.angle_beta   90.00
_cell.angle_gamma   90.00
#
_symmetry.space_group_name_H-M   'P 1'
#
loop_
_entity.id
_entity.type
_entity.pdbx_description
1 polymer ?
#
loop_
_entity_poly.entity_id
_entity_poly.type
_entity_poly.pdbx_seq_one_letter_code
_entity_poly.pdbx_strand_id
1 'polypeptide(L)'
;MKDNESQTKRGAVVFPKNQKILQIMGENIMLAMKRRRISQDLMHKRTGISKPTLRKIVSGDPTVSIGHYINVLAVLGLQADLGKVALDDELGRKLQDIELLNGKR
;
A
#
# COMPACT_ATOMS: atom_id res chain seq x y z
N MET A 1 28.58 -3.28 10.82
CA MET A 1 28.33 -3.15 10.76
C MET A 1 27.76 -3.23 10.62
N LYS A 2 27.75 -3.00 10.60
CA LYS A 2 27.32 -2.87 10.54
C LYS A 2 26.55 -2.94 10.15
N ASP A 3 26.37 -2.68 9.99
CA ASP A 3 25.74 -2.64 9.65
C ASP A 3 25.06 -2.90 9.28
N ASN A 4 25.24 -3.22 9.29
CA ASN A 4 24.44 -3.46 8.75
C ASN A 4 23.34 -3.71 9.05
N GLU A 5 23.56 -3.94 9.90
CA GLU A 5 22.34 -4.07 10.29
C GLU A 5 21.51 -2.91 10.25
N SER A 6 22.06 -1.91 10.34
CA SER A 6 21.35 -0.67 10.20
C SER A 6 20.67 -0.58 8.87
N GLN A 7 21.22 -1.22 7.89
CA GLN A 7 20.57 -1.21 6.63
C GLN A 7 19.24 -1.85 6.69
N THR A 8 19.04 -2.80 7.57
CA THR A 8 17.76 -3.47 7.67
C THR A 8 16.69 -2.55 8.23
N LYS A 9 17.08 -1.37 8.70
CA LYS A 9 16.11 -0.44 9.25
C LYS A 9 15.57 0.53 8.25
N ARG A 10 15.86 0.33 6.98
CA ARG A 10 15.37 1.26 5.98
C ARG A 10 13.88 1.17 5.76
N GLY A 11 13.30 0.02 6.02
CA GLY A 11 11.88 -0.17 5.89
C GLY A 11 11.13 0.27 7.12
N ALA A 12 9.86 0.57 6.96
CA ALA A 12 9.00 0.95 8.07
C ALA A 12 8.74 -0.25 8.98
N VAL A 13 8.60 0.05 10.26
CA VAL A 13 8.14 -0.92 11.24
C VAL A 13 6.67 -0.62 11.52
N VAL A 14 5.83 -1.63 11.38
CA VAL A 14 4.37 -1.47 11.45
C VAL A 14 3.83 -2.30 12.61
N PHE A 15 2.95 -1.71 13.41
CA PHE A 15 2.32 -2.46 14.50
C PHE A 15 1.52 -3.63 13.93
N PRO A 16 1.44 -4.77 14.67
CA PRO A 16 0.76 -5.95 14.15
C PRO A 16 -0.66 -5.69 13.65
N LYS A 17 -1.39 -4.82 14.33
CA LYS A 17 -2.74 -4.46 13.94
C LYS A 17 -2.80 -3.84 12.55
N ASN A 18 -1.85 -2.95 12.27
CA ASN A 18 -1.79 -2.29 10.97
C ASN A 18 -1.19 -3.21 9.91
N GLN A 19 -0.33 -4.14 10.32
CA GLN A 19 0.23 -5.12 9.40
C GLN A 19 -0.86 -5.99 8.78
N LYS A 20 -1.91 -6.31 9.54
CA LYS A 20 -3.03 -7.07 9.00
C LYS A 20 -3.73 -6.32 7.86
N ILE A 21 -3.81 -4.99 7.97
CA ILE A 21 -4.40 -4.18 6.89
C ILE A 21 -3.58 -4.30 5.63
N LEU A 22 -2.25 -4.26 5.76
CA LEU A 22 -1.37 -4.42 4.60
C LEU A 22 -1.47 -5.82 4.00
N GLN A 23 -1.64 -6.84 4.85
CA GLN A 23 -1.84 -8.21 4.35
C GLN A 23 -3.11 -8.32 3.54
N ILE A 24 -4.19 -7.68 4.00
CA ILE A 24 -5.45 -7.65 3.25
C ILE A 24 -5.23 -6.99 1.89
N MET A 25 -4.53 -5.87 1.87
CA MET A 25 -4.22 -5.20 0.60
C MET A 25 -3.43 -6.11 -0.32
N GLY A 26 -2.42 -6.80 0.21
CA GLY A 26 -1.60 -7.72 -0.59
C GLY A 26 -2.44 -8.86 -1.15
N GLU A 27 -3.33 -9.43 -0.35
CA GLU A 27 -4.24 -10.47 -0.81
C GLU A 27 -5.17 -9.97 -1.91
N ASN A 28 -5.69 -8.75 -1.75
CA ASN A 28 -6.55 -8.17 -2.77
C ASN A 28 -5.81 -8.03 -4.09
N ILE A 29 -4.56 -7.59 -4.03
CA ILE A 29 -3.72 -7.49 -5.23
C ILE A 29 -3.52 -8.85 -5.87
N MET A 30 -3.19 -9.87 -5.05
CA MET A 30 -2.99 -11.21 -5.56
C MET A 30 -4.24 -11.75 -6.23
N LEU A 31 -5.41 -11.55 -5.63
CA LEU A 31 -6.65 -12.00 -6.21
C LEU A 31 -6.97 -11.27 -7.50
N ALA A 32 -6.70 -9.96 -7.55
CA ALA A 32 -6.89 -9.18 -8.77
C ALA A 32 -6.00 -9.68 -9.89
N MET A 33 -4.76 -10.06 -9.57
CA MET A 33 -3.86 -10.68 -10.54
C MET A 33 -4.44 -11.99 -11.06
N LYS A 34 -4.90 -12.85 -10.14
CA LYS A 34 -5.45 -14.15 -10.53
C LYS A 34 -6.69 -14.03 -11.40
N ARG A 35 -7.58 -13.09 -11.08
CA ARG A 35 -8.77 -12.87 -11.89
C ARG A 35 -8.43 -12.48 -13.33
N ARG A 36 -7.31 -11.77 -13.50
CA ARG A 36 -6.85 -11.30 -14.81
C ARG A 36 -5.85 -12.25 -15.45
N ARG A 37 -5.56 -13.36 -14.77
CA ARG A 37 -4.56 -14.35 -15.22
C ARG A 37 -3.21 -13.72 -15.47
N ILE A 38 -2.84 -12.80 -14.59
CA ILE A 38 -1.52 -12.15 -14.63
C ILE A 38 -0.64 -12.84 -13.60
N SER A 39 0.37 -13.55 -14.08
CA SER A 39 1.35 -14.23 -13.23
C SER A 39 2.37 -13.23 -12.69
N GLN A 40 3.16 -13.68 -11.72
CA GLN A 40 4.28 -12.86 -11.25
C GLN A 40 5.31 -12.63 -12.34
N ASP A 41 5.53 -13.62 -13.21
CA ASP A 41 6.40 -13.44 -14.37
C ASP A 41 5.91 -12.30 -15.27
N LEU A 42 4.63 -12.32 -15.59
CA LEU A 42 4.06 -11.30 -16.45
C LEU A 42 4.09 -9.93 -15.77
N MET A 43 3.77 -9.89 -14.48
CA MET A 43 3.83 -8.64 -13.73
C MET A 43 5.25 -8.08 -13.69
N HIS A 44 6.24 -8.95 -13.48
CA HIS A 44 7.64 -8.57 -13.55
C HIS A 44 7.99 -7.96 -14.91
N LYS A 45 7.54 -8.60 -15.98
CA LYS A 45 7.83 -8.10 -17.33
C LYS A 45 7.21 -6.74 -17.58
N ARG A 46 6.01 -6.52 -17.07
CA ARG A 46 5.30 -5.27 -17.31
C ARG A 46 5.77 -4.12 -16.43
N THR A 47 6.24 -4.40 -15.21
CA THR A 47 6.62 -3.35 -14.27
C THR A 47 8.11 -3.19 -14.12
N GLY A 48 8.90 -4.22 -14.42
CA GLY A 48 10.32 -4.24 -14.11
C GLY A 48 10.61 -4.54 -12.64
N ILE A 49 9.58 -4.74 -11.81
CA ILE A 49 9.75 -5.05 -10.40
C ILE A 49 10.23 -6.50 -10.29
N SER A 50 11.25 -6.74 -9.45
CA SER A 50 11.78 -8.09 -9.28
C SER A 50 10.73 -9.02 -8.66
N LYS A 51 10.83 -10.31 -8.97
CA LYS A 51 9.90 -11.28 -8.40
C LYS A 51 9.94 -11.33 -6.88
N PRO A 52 11.12 -11.27 -6.22
CA PRO A 52 11.12 -11.19 -4.75
C PRO A 52 10.33 -9.99 -4.23
N THR A 53 10.44 -8.83 -4.88
CA THR A 53 9.67 -7.66 -4.46
C THR A 53 8.17 -7.87 -4.72
N LEU A 54 7.80 -8.50 -5.84
CA LEU A 54 6.40 -8.82 -6.10
C LEU A 54 5.83 -9.75 -5.03
N ARG A 55 6.61 -10.74 -4.57
CA ARG A 55 6.17 -11.60 -3.47
C ARG A 55 5.95 -10.82 -2.19
N LYS A 56 6.80 -9.84 -1.92
CA LYS A 56 6.62 -8.95 -0.77
C LYS A 56 5.34 -8.14 -0.88
N ILE A 57 5.04 -7.64 -2.07
CA ILE A 57 3.82 -6.85 -2.31
C ILE A 57 2.58 -7.67 -1.98
N VAL A 58 2.49 -8.89 -2.49
CA VAL A 58 1.30 -9.71 -2.24
C VAL A 58 1.23 -10.24 -0.82
N SER A 59 2.31 -10.18 -0.06
CA SER A 59 2.30 -10.51 1.35
C SER A 59 2.04 -9.29 2.25
N GLY A 60 1.94 -8.10 1.66
CA GLY A 60 1.69 -6.89 2.44
C GLY A 60 2.91 -6.38 3.19
N ASP A 61 4.09 -6.57 2.62
CA ASP A 61 5.34 -6.16 3.26
C ASP A 61 5.42 -4.63 3.32
N PRO A 62 5.61 -4.03 4.51
CA PRO A 62 5.64 -2.59 4.65
C PRO A 62 6.94 -1.94 4.18
N THR A 63 7.96 -2.74 3.86
CA THR A 63 9.24 -2.19 3.44
C THR A 63 9.29 -1.87 1.96
N VAL A 64 8.28 -2.28 1.19
CA VAL A 64 8.21 -1.99 -0.24
C VAL A 64 7.68 -0.57 -0.42
N SER A 65 8.28 0.19 -1.32
CA SER A 65 7.84 1.56 -1.55
C SER A 65 6.43 1.61 -2.10
N ILE A 66 5.72 2.67 -1.79
CA ILE A 66 4.37 2.86 -2.31
C ILE A 66 4.39 3.02 -3.84
N GLY A 67 5.49 3.52 -4.40
CA GLY A 67 5.64 3.61 -5.85
C GLY A 67 5.58 2.26 -6.52
N HIS A 68 6.15 1.22 -5.91
CA HIS A 68 6.03 -0.12 -6.45
C HIS A 68 4.60 -0.63 -6.36
N TYR A 69 3.91 -0.36 -5.27
CA TYR A 69 2.51 -0.74 -5.14
C TYR A 69 1.65 -0.10 -6.22
N ILE A 70 1.84 1.21 -6.46
CA ILE A 70 1.02 1.88 -7.47
C ILE A 70 1.30 1.36 -8.87
N ASN A 71 2.55 0.98 -9.16
CA ASN A 71 2.89 0.43 -10.47
C ASN A 71 2.21 -0.92 -10.71
N VAL A 72 2.16 -1.77 -9.67
CA VAL A 72 1.44 -3.03 -9.77
C VAL A 72 -0.06 -2.79 -9.96
N LEU A 73 -0.62 -1.88 -9.17
CA LEU A 73 -2.04 -1.54 -9.28
C LEU A 73 -2.36 -0.97 -10.66
N ALA A 74 -1.44 -0.22 -11.26
CA ALA A 74 -1.65 0.35 -12.59
C ALA A 74 -1.79 -0.74 -13.66
N VAL A 75 -1.00 -1.82 -13.56
CA VAL A 75 -1.13 -2.94 -14.48
C VAL A 75 -2.51 -3.59 -14.33
N LEU A 76 -3.06 -3.58 -13.13
CA LEU A 76 -4.38 -4.13 -12.86
C LEU A 76 -5.52 -3.16 -13.20
N GLY A 77 -5.20 -1.90 -13.49
CA GLY A 77 -6.22 -0.88 -13.73
C GLY A 77 -6.85 -0.36 -12.45
N LEU A 78 -6.20 -0.57 -11.30
CA LEU A 78 -6.77 -0.24 -9.99
C LEU A 78 -5.98 0.86 -9.27
N GLN A 79 -5.11 1.56 -9.97
CA GLN A 79 -4.26 2.57 -9.34
C GLN A 79 -5.06 3.72 -8.71
N ALA A 80 -6.23 4.01 -9.24
CA ALA A 80 -7.06 5.08 -8.71
C ALA A 80 -7.54 4.81 -7.29
N ASP A 81 -7.52 3.55 -6.85
CA ASP A 81 -7.90 3.21 -5.48
C ASP A 81 -7.01 3.91 -4.47
N LEU A 82 -5.73 4.10 -4.78
CA LEU A 82 -4.82 4.81 -3.88
C LEU A 82 -5.22 6.27 -3.69
N GLY A 83 -5.82 6.88 -4.71
CA GLY A 83 -6.30 8.25 -4.60
C GLY A 83 -7.50 8.40 -3.68
N LYS A 84 -8.13 7.29 -3.32
CA LYS A 84 -9.28 7.32 -2.41
C LYS A 84 -8.89 7.19 -0.95
N VAL A 85 -7.63 6.88 -0.67
CA VAL A 85 -7.16 6.75 0.70
C VAL A 85 -7.34 8.10 1.41
N ALA A 86 -7.95 8.07 2.60
CA ALA A 86 -8.25 9.23 3.43
C ALA A 86 -9.21 10.24 2.78
N LEU A 87 -9.83 9.87 1.67
CA LEU A 87 -10.78 10.77 0.99
C LEU A 87 -12.02 11.02 1.84
N ASP A 88 -12.54 9.99 2.51
CA ASP A 88 -13.72 10.14 3.34
C ASP A 88 -13.29 10.28 4.79
N ASP A 89 -13.11 11.52 5.20
CA ASP A 89 -12.62 11.86 6.54
C ASP A 89 -13.79 12.42 7.37
N GLU A 90 -14.69 11.55 7.77
CA GLU A 90 -15.88 11.94 8.50
C GLU A 90 -15.53 12.61 9.83
N LEU A 91 -14.59 12.04 10.57
CA LEU A 91 -14.21 12.60 11.86
C LEU A 91 -13.60 13.99 11.70
N GLY A 92 -12.73 14.17 10.71
CA GLY A 92 -12.13 15.48 10.45
C GLY A 92 -13.17 16.52 10.10
N ARG A 93 -14.15 16.15 9.29
CA ARG A 93 -15.23 17.07 8.96
C ARG A 93 -16.07 17.45 10.19
N LYS A 94 -16.36 16.47 11.05
CA LYS A 94 -17.12 16.77 12.28
C LYS A 94 -16.35 17.68 13.22
N LEU A 95 -15.05 17.46 13.35
CA LEU A 95 -14.23 18.33 14.19
C LEU A 95 -14.19 19.75 13.65
N GLN A 96 -14.10 19.90 12.34
CA GLN A 96 -14.11 21.20 11.70
C GLN A 96 -15.45 21.90 11.92
N ASP A 97 -16.55 21.17 11.78
CA ASP A 97 -17.88 21.71 12.00
C ASP A 97 -18.06 22.19 13.43
N ILE A 98 -17.57 21.44 14.41
CA ILE A 98 -17.64 21.85 15.81
C ILE A 98 -16.89 23.16 16.01
N GLU A 99 -15.71 23.28 15.43
CA GLU A 99 -14.91 24.49 15.54
C GLU A 99 -15.63 25.69 14.94
N LEU A 100 -16.26 25.51 13.79
CA LEU A 100 -17.01 26.54 13.13
C LEU A 100 -18.22 26.98 13.97
N LEU A 101 -18.93 26.03 14.56
CA LEU A 101 -20.06 26.33 15.42
C LEU A 101 -19.65 27.08 16.67
N ASN A 102 -18.46 26.84 17.17
CA ASN A 102 -17.94 27.54 18.34
C ASN A 102 -17.41 28.94 18.04
N GLY A 103 -17.45 29.37 16.77
CA GLY A 103 -17.01 30.69 16.41
C GLY A 103 -15.51 30.90 16.45
N LYS A 104 -14.75 29.86 16.28
CA LYS A 104 -13.29 29.94 16.36
C LYS A 104 -12.64 30.35 15.06
N ARG A 105 -13.40 30.64 14.07
CA ARG A 105 -12.85 31.05 12.79
C ARG A 105 -12.93 32.52 12.66
#